data_ef9709a8c1d56681e36bccfe147e7c62
#
_entry.id   ef9709a8c1d56681e36bccfe147e7c62
#
_cell.length_a   1.000
_cell.length_b   1.000
_cell.length_c   1.000
_cell.angle_alpha   90.00
_cell.angle_beta   90.00
_cell.angle_gamma   90.00
#
_symmetry.space_group_name_H-M   'P 1'
#
loop_
_entity.id
_entity.type
_entity.pdbx_description
1 polymer ?
#
loop_
_entity_poly.entity_id
_entity_poly.type
_entity_poly.pdbx_seq_one_letter_code
_entity_poly.pdbx_strand_id
1 'polypeptide(L)'
;MKFVLGTILLVLAGSALAQAPAGSAAAGKNKISMCTGCHGIPGYKTVYPYMYQVPMITGQQALYMVNALQAYKSGARSHPSMRGIAQSLSDQDMADLAAYYSSEQK
;
A
#
# COMPACT_ATOMS: atom_id res chain seq x y z
N MET A 1 -43.37 -38.50 29.40
CA MET A 1 -42.41 -38.15 28.33
C MET A 1 -42.03 -36.71 28.48
N LYS A 2 -40.81 -36.42 28.91
CA LYS A 2 -40.29 -35.05 28.98
C LYS A 2 -39.42 -34.83 27.78
N PHE A 3 -39.87 -33.99 26.85
CA PHE A 3 -39.03 -33.53 25.71
C PHE A 3 -38.12 -32.39 26.19
N VAL A 4 -36.83 -32.66 26.27
CA VAL A 4 -35.82 -31.63 26.51
C VAL A 4 -35.50 -30.99 25.14
N LEU A 5 -36.03 -29.79 24.91
CA LEU A 5 -35.58 -28.97 23.77
C LEU A 5 -34.17 -28.47 24.08
N GLY A 6 -33.17 -29.08 23.46
CA GLY A 6 -31.81 -28.55 23.44
C GLY A 6 -31.72 -27.36 22.51
N THR A 7 -31.58 -26.17 23.07
CA THR A 7 -31.30 -24.97 22.29
C THR A 7 -29.85 -25.01 21.82
N ILE A 8 -29.64 -25.30 20.55
CA ILE A 8 -28.31 -25.18 19.92
C ILE A 8 -28.02 -23.72 19.70
N LEU A 9 -27.14 -23.17 20.54
CA LEU A 9 -26.61 -21.81 20.36
C LEU A 9 -25.58 -21.87 19.25
N LEU A 10 -25.95 -21.38 18.05
CA LEU A 10 -25.05 -21.25 16.91
C LEU A 10 -24.18 -20.03 17.17
N VAL A 11 -22.96 -20.22 17.63
CA VAL A 11 -21.95 -19.17 17.76
C VAL A 11 -21.41 -18.90 16.37
N LEU A 12 -21.91 -17.85 15.72
CA LEU A 12 -21.32 -17.27 14.51
C LEU A 12 -20.00 -16.61 14.92
N ALA A 13 -18.90 -17.34 14.80
CA ALA A 13 -17.58 -16.75 14.87
C ALA A 13 -17.39 -15.88 13.60
N GLY A 14 -17.69 -14.60 13.72
CA GLY A 14 -17.37 -13.64 12.68
C GLY A 14 -15.86 -13.55 12.53
N SER A 15 -15.32 -14.01 11.41
CA SER A 15 -13.93 -13.77 11.06
C SER A 15 -13.75 -12.27 10.89
N ALA A 16 -13.11 -11.61 11.84
CA ALA A 16 -12.67 -10.23 11.69
C ALA A 16 -11.58 -10.22 10.62
N LEU A 17 -11.93 -9.81 9.39
CA LEU A 17 -10.95 -9.51 8.36
C LEU A 17 -10.14 -8.30 8.84
N ALA A 18 -8.83 -8.49 9.02
CA ALA A 18 -7.94 -7.40 9.33
C ALA A 18 -7.96 -6.43 8.14
N GLN A 19 -8.52 -5.24 8.33
CA GLN A 19 -8.53 -4.19 7.32
C GLN A 19 -7.19 -3.46 7.33
N ALA A 20 -6.70 -3.10 6.13
CA ALA A 20 -5.56 -2.21 6.01
C ALA A 20 -5.85 -0.88 6.73
N PRO A 21 -4.85 -0.22 7.34
CA PRO A 21 -5.05 1.07 7.99
C PRO A 21 -5.58 2.10 6.99
N ALA A 22 -6.45 2.99 7.46
CA ALA A 22 -6.90 4.11 6.67
C ALA A 22 -5.74 5.09 6.47
N GLY A 23 -5.57 5.58 5.23
CA GLY A 23 -4.54 6.53 4.88
C GLY A 23 -4.98 7.98 5.04
N SER A 24 -4.03 8.86 5.40
CA SER A 24 -4.19 10.30 5.43
C SER A 24 -3.34 10.96 4.36
N ALA A 25 -3.98 11.66 3.42
CA ALA A 25 -3.29 12.42 2.39
C ALA A 25 -2.39 13.53 2.98
N ALA A 26 -2.85 14.19 4.04
CA ALA A 26 -2.06 15.21 4.73
C ALA A 26 -0.79 14.65 5.37
N ALA A 27 -0.88 13.47 5.99
CA ALA A 27 0.29 12.78 6.53
C ALA A 27 1.19 12.26 5.41
N GLY A 28 0.62 11.74 4.32
CA GLY A 28 1.36 11.26 3.16
C GLY A 28 2.20 12.36 2.51
N LYS A 29 1.68 13.57 2.43
CA LYS A 29 2.41 14.73 1.90
C LYS A 29 3.77 14.96 2.59
N ASN A 30 3.87 14.63 3.86
CA ASN A 30 5.10 14.79 4.64
C ASN A 30 6.07 13.59 4.48
N LYS A 31 5.67 12.56 3.74
CA LYS A 31 6.43 11.30 3.58
C LYS A 31 6.97 11.09 2.17
N ILE A 32 6.74 12.02 1.24
CA ILE A 32 7.04 11.86 -0.19
C ILE A 32 8.51 12.10 -0.57
N SER A 33 9.37 12.51 0.35
CA SER A 33 10.75 12.90 0.03
C SER A 33 11.54 11.81 -0.69
N MET A 34 11.33 10.55 -0.33
CA MET A 34 11.98 9.42 -1.01
C MET A 34 11.32 9.04 -2.35
N CYS A 35 10.18 9.58 -2.64
CA CYS A 35 9.39 9.26 -3.85
C CYS A 35 9.62 10.28 -4.95
N THR A 36 9.60 11.56 -4.60
CA THR A 36 9.63 12.68 -5.56
C THR A 36 10.92 12.77 -6.36
N GLY A 37 12.04 12.31 -5.82
CA GLY A 37 13.33 12.31 -6.50
C GLY A 37 13.36 11.45 -7.78
N CYS A 38 12.45 10.48 -7.87
CA CYS A 38 12.29 9.63 -9.05
C CYS A 38 10.91 9.81 -9.68
N HIS A 39 9.83 9.63 -8.89
CA HIS A 39 8.46 9.67 -9.40
C HIS A 39 7.90 11.08 -9.67
N GLY A 40 8.59 12.12 -9.25
CA GLY A 40 8.21 13.50 -9.49
C GLY A 40 8.79 14.11 -10.78
N ILE A 41 9.58 13.37 -11.55
CA ILE A 41 10.28 13.85 -12.73
C ILE A 41 9.70 13.19 -13.98
N PRO A 42 9.04 13.95 -14.88
CA PRO A 42 8.52 13.38 -16.12
C PRO A 42 9.65 12.75 -16.97
N GLY A 43 9.41 11.54 -17.48
CA GLY A 43 10.35 10.86 -18.35
C GLY A 43 11.63 10.38 -17.70
N TYR A 44 11.71 10.39 -16.37
CA TYR A 44 12.91 9.97 -15.66
C TYR A 44 13.20 8.48 -15.84
N LYS A 45 14.46 8.17 -16.06
CA LYS A 45 14.98 6.80 -16.16
C LYS A 45 16.15 6.62 -15.20
N THR A 46 16.16 5.53 -14.47
CA THR A 46 17.34 5.11 -13.72
C THR A 46 18.34 4.45 -14.66
N VAL A 47 19.64 4.50 -14.32
CA VAL A 47 20.69 3.86 -15.10
C VAL A 47 21.44 2.79 -14.30
N TYR A 48 21.32 2.81 -13.01
CA TYR A 48 21.97 1.88 -12.09
C TYR A 48 20.99 1.36 -11.04
N PRO A 49 21.02 0.05 -10.68
CA PRO A 49 21.83 -1.02 -11.28
C PRO A 49 21.37 -1.44 -12.67
N TYR A 50 20.15 -1.06 -13.08
CA TYR A 50 19.58 -1.32 -14.39
C TYR A 50 18.82 -0.09 -14.89
N MET A 51 18.65 -0.02 -16.20
CA MET A 51 17.83 1.03 -16.80
C MET A 51 16.34 0.70 -16.62
N TYR A 52 15.64 1.50 -15.82
CA TYR A 52 14.19 1.42 -15.66
C TYR A 52 13.55 2.77 -15.95
N GLN A 53 12.46 2.76 -16.68
CA GLN A 53 11.60 3.93 -16.79
C GLN A 53 10.80 4.08 -15.48
N VAL A 54 10.91 5.26 -14.86
CA VAL A 54 10.21 5.55 -13.60
C VAL A 54 8.82 6.13 -13.92
N PRO A 55 7.74 5.47 -13.51
CA PRO A 55 6.40 5.98 -13.79
C PRO A 55 6.05 7.18 -12.92
N MET A 56 5.26 8.08 -13.46
CA MET A 56 4.51 9.07 -12.67
C MET A 56 3.37 8.34 -11.97
N ILE A 57 3.27 8.51 -10.65
CA ILE A 57 2.31 7.77 -9.84
C ILE A 57 1.13 8.61 -9.33
N THR A 58 1.14 9.90 -9.62
CA THR A 58 0.04 10.82 -9.29
C THR A 58 -1.26 10.37 -9.95
N GLY A 59 -2.33 10.31 -9.19
CA GLY A 59 -3.65 9.89 -9.67
C GLY A 59 -3.85 8.39 -9.77
N GLN A 60 -2.89 7.58 -9.28
CA GLN A 60 -3.03 6.12 -9.21
C GLN A 60 -4.03 5.74 -8.11
N GLN A 61 -4.69 4.60 -8.25
CA GLN A 61 -5.59 4.08 -7.23
C GLN A 61 -4.84 3.72 -5.95
N ALA A 62 -5.39 4.16 -4.80
CA ALA A 62 -4.75 3.97 -3.51
C ALA A 62 -4.52 2.49 -3.17
N LEU A 63 -5.51 1.63 -3.39
CA LEU A 63 -5.39 0.21 -3.12
C LEU A 63 -4.28 -0.44 -3.96
N TYR A 64 -4.19 -0.08 -5.24
CA TYR A 64 -3.13 -0.58 -6.11
C TYR A 64 -1.74 -0.18 -5.58
N MET A 65 -1.59 1.06 -5.14
CA MET A 65 -0.31 1.55 -4.60
C MET A 65 0.10 0.86 -3.32
N VAL A 66 -0.83 0.66 -2.39
CA VAL A 66 -0.57 -0.10 -1.15
C VAL A 66 -0.13 -1.51 -1.48
N ASN A 67 -0.85 -2.19 -2.35
CA ASN A 67 -0.53 -3.56 -2.75
C ASN A 67 0.83 -3.65 -3.46
N ALA A 68 1.16 -2.69 -4.31
CA ALA A 68 2.45 -2.64 -4.98
C ALA A 68 3.61 -2.42 -3.99
N LEU A 69 3.46 -1.49 -3.05
CA LEU A 69 4.47 -1.24 -2.02
C LEU A 69 4.68 -2.46 -1.12
N GLN A 70 3.61 -3.13 -0.71
CA GLN A 70 3.69 -4.37 0.05
C GLN A 70 4.36 -5.49 -0.74
N ALA A 71 4.08 -5.60 -2.02
CA ALA A 71 4.71 -6.59 -2.90
C ALA A 71 6.22 -6.33 -3.05
N TYR A 72 6.66 -5.09 -3.16
CA TYR A 72 8.08 -4.76 -3.14
C TYR A 72 8.73 -5.07 -1.79
N LYS A 73 8.06 -4.75 -0.70
CA LYS A 73 8.57 -5.01 0.66
C LYS A 73 8.75 -6.50 0.92
N SER A 74 7.80 -7.32 0.50
CA SER A 74 7.85 -8.79 0.68
C SER A 74 8.78 -9.51 -0.31
N GLY A 75 9.15 -8.85 -1.41
CA GLY A 75 9.91 -9.45 -2.50
C GLY A 75 9.06 -10.14 -3.56
N ALA A 76 7.73 -10.11 -3.45
CA ALA A 76 6.81 -10.65 -4.45
C ALA A 76 6.91 -9.89 -5.79
N ARG A 77 7.26 -8.61 -5.73
CA ARG A 77 7.57 -7.78 -6.90
C ARG A 77 9.03 -7.37 -6.86
N SER A 78 9.75 -7.59 -7.95
CA SER A 78 11.20 -7.39 -8.01
C SER A 78 11.55 -6.05 -8.64
N HIS A 79 12.16 -5.18 -7.86
CA HIS A 79 12.81 -3.95 -8.30
C HIS A 79 13.74 -3.49 -7.18
N PRO A 80 15.07 -3.47 -7.38
CA PRO A 80 16.02 -3.22 -6.29
C PRO A 80 15.79 -1.91 -5.54
N SER A 81 15.59 -0.81 -6.26
CA SER A 81 15.39 0.52 -5.67
C SER A 81 14.06 0.59 -4.91
N MET A 82 12.98 0.10 -5.50
CA MET A 82 11.66 0.11 -4.87
C MET A 82 11.60 -0.83 -3.67
N ARG A 83 12.27 -1.95 -3.72
CA ARG A 83 12.38 -2.85 -2.56
C ARG A 83 13.07 -2.16 -1.39
N GLY A 84 14.18 -1.48 -1.63
CA GLY A 84 14.90 -0.74 -0.61
C GLY A 84 14.04 0.34 0.05
N ILE A 85 13.29 1.10 -0.75
CA ILE A 85 12.39 2.12 -0.25
C ILE A 85 11.23 1.50 0.54
N ALA A 86 10.57 0.48 -0.02
CA ALA A 86 9.42 -0.16 0.61
C ALA A 86 9.76 -0.85 1.94
N GLN A 87 10.97 -1.36 2.10
CA GLN A 87 11.43 -1.97 3.35
C GLN A 87 11.44 -0.99 4.51
N SER A 88 11.63 0.30 4.26
CA SER A 88 11.61 1.34 5.29
C SER A 88 10.21 1.83 5.66
N LEU A 89 9.18 1.41 4.94
CA LEU A 89 7.82 1.87 5.12
C LEU A 89 7.01 0.93 6.04
N SER A 90 6.27 1.52 6.97
CA SER A 90 5.22 0.81 7.71
C SER A 90 3.95 0.69 6.86
N ASP A 91 3.00 -0.15 7.30
CA ASP A 91 1.70 -0.24 6.64
C ASP A 91 0.96 1.10 6.66
N GLN A 92 1.08 1.87 7.76
CA GLN A 92 0.51 3.21 7.83
C GLN A 92 1.18 4.17 6.85
N ASP A 93 2.51 4.12 6.71
CA ASP A 93 3.21 4.94 5.73
C ASP A 93 2.74 4.65 4.30
N MET A 94 2.56 3.38 3.96
CA MET A 94 2.06 2.97 2.65
C MET A 94 0.64 3.48 2.41
N ALA A 95 -0.23 3.40 3.42
CA ALA A 95 -1.60 3.90 3.33
C ALA A 95 -1.65 5.42 3.16
N ASP A 96 -0.82 6.16 3.90
CA ASP A 96 -0.74 7.62 3.83
C ASP A 96 -0.19 8.10 2.48
N LEU A 97 0.87 7.48 2.00
CA LEU A 97 1.44 7.77 0.68
C LEU A 97 0.44 7.48 -0.43
N ALA A 98 -0.26 6.36 -0.36
CA ALA A 98 -1.28 5.99 -1.32
C ALA A 98 -2.45 6.97 -1.32
N ALA A 99 -2.89 7.44 -0.14
CA ALA A 99 -3.92 8.45 -0.01
C ALA A 99 -3.50 9.78 -0.64
N TYR A 100 -2.26 10.20 -0.40
CA TYR A 100 -1.72 11.42 -0.99
C TYR A 100 -1.68 11.35 -2.52
N TYR A 101 -1.02 10.36 -3.08
CA TYR A 101 -0.85 10.27 -4.53
C TYR A 101 -2.16 10.01 -5.28
N SER A 102 -3.07 9.25 -4.70
CA SER A 102 -4.38 9.01 -5.34
C SER A 102 -5.27 10.25 -5.33
N SER A 103 -5.09 11.16 -4.39
CA SER A 103 -5.85 12.42 -4.28
C SER A 103 -5.30 13.54 -5.16
N GLU A 104 -4.03 13.45 -5.58
CA GLU A 104 -3.41 14.43 -6.46
C GLU A 104 -3.88 14.24 -7.90
N GLN A 105 -4.06 15.34 -8.60
CA GLN A 105 -4.42 15.32 -10.03
C GLN A 105 -3.18 15.19 -10.91
N LYS A 106 -3.35 14.45 -12.01
CA LYS A 106 -2.32 14.31 -13.02
C LYS A 106 -2.04 15.63 -13.73
#